data_47afa213929d6fcf0f919af3b608aea0
#
_entry.id   47afa213929d6fcf0f919af3b608aea0
#
_cell.length_a   1.000
_cell.length_b   1.000
_cell.length_c   1.000
_cell.angle_alpha   90.00
_cell.angle_beta   90.00
_cell.angle_gamma   90.00
#
_symmetry.space_group_name_H-M   'P 1'
#
loop_
_entity.id
_entity.type
_entity.pdbx_description
1 polymer ?
#
loop_
_entity_poly.entity_id
_entity_poly.type
_entity_poly.pdbx_seq_one_letter_code
_entity_poly.pdbx_strand_id
1 'polypeptide(L)'
;RNSGALTVVKGCGSNGVEYMTGGKVVVLGPTGRNFAAGMSGGIAYVYDINGDFRDMCNKSIVDLEAIGPADASEDDRPKQRAPSAFDNGMGDMLRFDAERLRILVERHLLMTGSARARALLEDWDNALPRFVKVMPRDYRRALLDLKAEQAGGVAVAAE
;
A
#
# COMPACT_ATOMS: atom_id res chain seq x y z
N ARG A 1 -10.75 0.39 -12.39
CA ARG A 1 -10.98 -0.86 -11.65
C ARG A 1 -9.69 -1.69 -11.60
N ASN A 2 -9.44 -2.32 -10.48
CA ASN A 2 -8.36 -3.29 -10.30
C ASN A 2 -8.87 -4.40 -9.37
N SER A 3 -8.64 -5.65 -9.72
CA SER A 3 -9.10 -6.82 -8.96
C SER A 3 -7.97 -7.73 -8.48
N GLY A 4 -6.71 -7.34 -8.65
CA GLY A 4 -5.56 -8.15 -8.20
C GLY A 4 -4.22 -7.75 -8.78
N ALA A 5 -4.18 -6.87 -9.78
CA ALA A 5 -2.94 -6.47 -10.44
C ALA A 5 -2.05 -5.58 -9.54
N LEU A 6 -0.75 -5.64 -9.81
CA LEU A 6 0.24 -4.69 -9.32
C LEU A 6 0.43 -3.61 -10.39
N THR A 7 0.11 -2.38 -10.05
CA THR A 7 0.13 -1.27 -11.00
C THR A 7 0.92 -0.09 -10.44
N VAL A 8 1.87 0.44 -11.19
CA VAL A 8 2.58 1.67 -10.85
C VAL A 8 2.45 2.64 -12.02
N VAL A 9 1.96 3.85 -11.74
CA VAL A 9 1.71 4.88 -12.76
C VAL A 9 2.31 6.23 -12.34
N LYS A 10 2.60 7.08 -13.32
CA LYS A 10 3.18 8.41 -13.10
C LYS A 10 2.16 9.43 -12.57
N GLY A 11 0.89 9.16 -12.72
CA GLY A 11 -0.23 10.00 -12.32
C GLY A 11 -1.52 9.43 -12.86
N CYS A 12 -2.66 9.95 -12.43
CA CYS A 12 -3.96 9.57 -12.96
C CYS A 12 -4.92 10.75 -12.98
N GLY A 13 -5.93 10.67 -13.83
CA GLY A 13 -7.04 11.63 -13.88
C GLY A 13 -8.06 11.41 -12.75
N SER A 14 -9.24 11.98 -12.93
CA SER A 14 -10.37 11.79 -12.02
C SER A 14 -10.77 10.30 -11.95
N ASN A 15 -11.36 9.91 -10.81
CA ASN A 15 -11.83 8.55 -10.55
C ASN A 15 -10.72 7.49 -10.55
N GLY A 16 -9.48 7.85 -10.18
CA GLY A 16 -8.41 6.88 -9.98
C GLY A 16 -8.80 5.80 -8.97
N VAL A 17 -8.51 4.54 -9.25
CA VAL A 17 -8.85 3.31 -8.48
C VAL A 17 -10.34 3.17 -8.12
N GLU A 18 -11.22 3.82 -8.87
CA GLU A 18 -12.66 3.71 -8.70
C GLU A 18 -13.12 2.25 -8.79
N TYR A 19 -13.96 1.82 -7.84
CA TYR A 19 -14.45 0.43 -7.70
C TYR A 19 -13.34 -0.63 -7.72
N MET A 20 -12.17 -0.31 -7.20
CA MET A 20 -11.11 -1.28 -7.00
C MET A 20 -11.52 -2.31 -5.93
N THR A 21 -11.33 -3.60 -6.23
CA THR A 21 -11.71 -4.71 -5.35
C THR A 21 -10.52 -5.52 -4.84
N GLY A 22 -9.32 -5.27 -5.35
CA GLY A 22 -8.11 -5.98 -4.97
C GLY A 22 -6.87 -5.46 -5.68
N GLY A 23 -5.72 -6.02 -5.36
CA GLY A 23 -4.43 -5.63 -5.93
C GLY A 23 -3.75 -4.47 -5.22
N LYS A 24 -2.70 -3.95 -5.84
CA LYS A 24 -1.90 -2.84 -5.30
C LYS A 24 -1.68 -1.80 -6.40
N VAL A 25 -1.91 -0.55 -6.08
CA VAL A 25 -1.69 0.57 -7.02
C VAL A 25 -0.74 1.57 -6.38
N VAL A 26 0.25 2.03 -7.14
CA VAL A 26 1.14 3.12 -6.75
C VAL A 26 1.01 4.25 -7.78
N VAL A 27 0.70 5.45 -7.31
CA VAL A 27 0.63 6.66 -8.13
C VAL A 27 1.77 7.58 -7.74
N LEU A 28 2.72 7.80 -8.65
CA LEU A 28 3.95 8.57 -8.41
C LEU A 28 3.78 10.07 -8.69
N GLY A 29 2.57 10.54 -8.89
CA GLY A 29 2.32 11.92 -9.26
C GLY A 29 0.88 12.36 -9.00
N PRO A 30 0.44 13.44 -9.66
CA PRO A 30 -0.85 14.03 -9.36
C PRO A 30 -2.01 13.07 -9.66
N THR A 31 -3.07 13.23 -8.88
CA THR A 31 -4.36 12.56 -9.07
C THR A 31 -5.42 13.59 -9.41
N GLY A 32 -6.49 13.14 -10.06
CA GLY A 32 -7.70 13.94 -10.21
C GLY A 32 -8.67 13.73 -9.05
N ARG A 33 -9.83 14.39 -9.16
CA ARG A 33 -10.90 14.34 -8.16
C ARG A 33 -11.53 12.95 -8.04
N ASN A 34 -12.20 12.72 -6.93
CA ASN A 34 -12.98 11.53 -6.64
C ASN A 34 -12.15 10.23 -6.67
N PHE A 35 -10.86 10.33 -6.31
CA PHE A 35 -9.98 9.17 -6.18
C PHE A 35 -10.53 8.19 -5.14
N ALA A 36 -10.43 6.89 -5.39
CA ALA A 36 -10.92 5.79 -4.55
C ALA A 36 -12.45 5.72 -4.35
N ALA A 37 -13.24 6.37 -5.19
CA ALA A 37 -14.70 6.23 -5.12
C ALA A 37 -15.12 4.76 -5.27
N GLY A 38 -15.90 4.24 -4.33
CA GLY A 38 -16.35 2.84 -4.34
C GLY A 38 -15.25 1.79 -4.21
N MET A 39 -14.05 2.16 -3.76
CA MET A 39 -12.95 1.22 -3.52
C MET A 39 -13.27 0.32 -2.34
N SER A 40 -13.44 -0.98 -2.55
CA SER A 40 -13.83 -1.95 -1.53
C SER A 40 -12.72 -2.92 -1.13
N GLY A 41 -11.61 -2.98 -1.86
CA GLY A 41 -10.50 -3.89 -1.58
C GLY A 41 -9.19 -3.47 -2.21
N GLY A 42 -8.11 -4.10 -1.79
CA GLY A 42 -6.76 -3.74 -2.20
C GLY A 42 -6.21 -2.50 -1.48
N ILE A 43 -5.03 -2.04 -1.89
CA ILE A 43 -4.32 -0.89 -1.32
C ILE A 43 -3.87 0.03 -2.44
N ALA A 44 -4.00 1.34 -2.25
CA ALA A 44 -3.34 2.32 -3.11
C ALA A 44 -2.34 3.16 -2.30
N TYR A 45 -1.21 3.49 -2.92
CA TYR A 45 -0.21 4.42 -2.41
C TYR A 45 -0.11 5.59 -3.36
N VAL A 46 -0.24 6.80 -2.85
CA VAL A 46 -0.21 8.02 -3.67
C VAL A 46 0.89 8.94 -3.17
N TYR A 47 1.80 9.33 -4.06
CA TYR A 47 2.79 10.35 -3.78
C TYR A 47 2.12 11.73 -3.86
N ASP A 48 1.91 12.33 -2.70
CA ASP A 48 1.24 13.64 -2.57
C ASP A 48 2.23 14.78 -2.84
N ILE A 49 2.38 15.12 -4.13
CA ILE A 49 3.32 16.14 -4.58
C ILE A 49 2.97 17.53 -4.03
N ASN A 50 1.67 17.85 -4.05
CA ASN A 50 1.17 19.18 -3.77
C ASN A 50 0.67 19.34 -2.32
N GLY A 51 0.49 18.24 -1.59
CA GLY A 51 -0.13 18.22 -0.26
C GLY A 51 -1.66 18.36 -0.31
N ASP A 52 -2.28 18.18 -1.49
CA ASP A 52 -3.72 18.35 -1.72
C ASP A 52 -4.48 17.03 -1.95
N PHE A 53 -3.80 15.90 -1.91
CA PHE A 53 -4.40 14.60 -2.19
C PHE A 53 -5.61 14.29 -1.31
N ARG A 54 -5.58 14.74 -0.04
CA ARG A 54 -6.69 14.51 0.90
C ARG A 54 -8.01 15.13 0.41
N ASP A 55 -7.95 16.20 -0.37
CA ASP A 55 -9.13 16.88 -0.94
C ASP A 55 -9.57 16.25 -2.27
N MET A 56 -8.65 15.56 -2.94
CA MET A 56 -8.92 14.82 -4.17
C MET A 56 -9.53 13.44 -3.91
N CYS A 57 -9.33 12.88 -2.72
CA CYS A 57 -9.77 11.53 -2.38
C CYS A 57 -11.21 11.49 -1.88
N ASN A 58 -11.98 10.52 -2.37
CA ASN A 58 -13.30 10.20 -1.84
C ASN A 58 -13.16 9.32 -0.57
N LYS A 59 -13.27 9.96 0.58
CA LYS A 59 -13.04 9.35 1.91
C LYS A 59 -14.28 8.65 2.49
N SER A 60 -15.33 8.44 1.73
CA SER A 60 -16.58 7.86 2.25
C SER A 60 -16.40 6.48 2.87
N ILE A 61 -15.56 5.64 2.26
CA ILE A 61 -15.34 4.23 2.67
C ILE A 61 -13.87 3.86 2.85
N VAL A 62 -12.94 4.81 2.69
CA VAL A 62 -11.51 4.57 2.85
C VAL A 62 -10.92 5.44 3.96
N ASP A 63 -9.82 4.97 4.54
CA ASP A 63 -8.95 5.73 5.43
C ASP A 63 -7.67 6.13 4.69
N LEU A 64 -7.11 7.28 5.08
CA LEU A 64 -5.84 7.80 4.57
C LEU A 64 -4.81 7.76 5.69
N GLU A 65 -3.74 7.01 5.46
CA GLU A 65 -2.67 6.77 6.43
C GLU A 65 -1.34 7.32 5.92
N ALA A 66 -0.59 7.94 6.81
CA ALA A 66 0.80 8.27 6.55
C ALA A 66 1.65 6.98 6.57
N ILE A 67 2.66 6.93 5.71
CA ILE A 67 3.63 5.85 5.73
C ILE A 67 4.86 6.36 6.47
N GLY A 68 5.09 5.82 7.66
CA GLY A 68 6.30 6.12 8.45
C GLY A 68 7.52 5.34 7.95
N PRO A 69 8.75 5.79 8.29
CA PRO A 69 9.92 4.94 8.21
C PRO A 69 9.62 3.70 9.03
N ALA A 70 9.93 2.53 8.47
CA ALA A 70 9.53 1.20 8.93
C ALA A 70 9.06 1.22 10.39
N ASP A 71 7.77 1.03 10.64
CA ASP A 71 7.25 0.79 11.98
C ASP A 71 7.83 -0.54 12.49
N ALA A 72 9.11 -0.49 12.76
CA ALA A 72 9.78 -1.40 13.63
C ALA A 72 9.41 -1.02 15.06
N SER A 73 8.18 -1.27 15.47
CA SER A 73 7.96 -1.68 16.82
C SER A 73 8.78 -2.95 16.98
N GLU A 74 9.95 -2.83 17.62
CA GLU A 74 10.88 -3.95 17.83
C GLU A 74 10.24 -5.13 18.56
N ASP A 75 9.07 -4.91 19.15
CA ASP A 75 8.31 -5.88 19.94
C ASP A 75 7.44 -6.83 19.11
N ASP A 76 7.25 -6.55 17.82
CA ASP A 76 6.34 -7.33 16.95
C ASP A 76 7.06 -8.08 15.82
N ARG A 77 8.38 -8.19 15.88
CA ARG A 77 9.12 -9.09 14.99
C ARG A 77 8.82 -10.54 15.42
N PRO A 78 8.18 -11.35 14.58
CA PRO A 78 8.17 -12.77 14.82
C PRO A 78 9.63 -13.24 14.84
N LYS A 79 10.09 -13.67 16.00
CA LYS A 79 11.47 -14.15 16.25
C LYS A 79 11.85 -15.40 15.43
N GLN A 80 11.06 -15.78 14.45
CA GLN A 80 11.33 -16.97 13.65
C GLN A 80 10.80 -16.82 12.23
N ARG A 81 11.70 -16.93 11.35
CA ARG A 81 11.73 -17.15 9.93
C ARG A 81 12.20 -15.91 9.16
N ALA A 82 13.45 -16.04 8.66
CA ALA A 82 13.87 -15.21 7.53
C ALA A 82 12.78 -15.28 6.46
N PRO A 83 12.32 -14.15 5.91
CA PRO A 83 11.33 -14.18 4.85
C PRO A 83 11.89 -15.07 3.74
N SER A 84 11.12 -16.06 3.31
CA SER A 84 11.46 -16.77 2.09
C SER A 84 11.58 -15.72 0.99
N ALA A 85 12.48 -15.88 0.04
CA ALA A 85 12.72 -14.93 -1.05
C ALA A 85 11.43 -14.56 -1.85
N PHE A 86 10.32 -15.21 -1.58
CA PHE A 86 8.99 -14.98 -2.15
C PHE A 86 8.05 -14.13 -1.29
N ASP A 87 8.32 -13.95 0.01
CA ASP A 87 7.42 -13.23 0.94
C ASP A 87 8.04 -11.95 1.47
N ASN A 88 8.50 -11.09 0.58
CA ASN A 88 9.11 -9.78 0.88
C ASN A 88 8.10 -8.76 1.43
N GLY A 89 7.32 -9.13 2.45
CA GLY A 89 6.28 -8.25 3.02
C GLY A 89 5.09 -8.00 2.09
N MET A 90 5.06 -8.64 0.92
CA MET A 90 4.02 -8.43 -0.10
C MET A 90 2.69 -9.07 0.29
N GLY A 91 2.68 -10.05 1.18
CA GLY A 91 1.49 -10.79 1.62
C GLY A 91 0.72 -10.10 2.74
N ASP A 92 1.41 -9.53 3.73
CA ASP A 92 0.76 -8.87 4.87
C ASP A 92 0.40 -7.42 4.53
N MET A 93 -0.87 -7.17 4.21
CA MET A 93 -1.38 -5.86 3.82
C MET A 93 -1.54 -4.86 4.97
N LEU A 94 -1.40 -5.31 6.21
CA LEU A 94 -1.48 -4.47 7.41
C LEU A 94 -0.12 -3.97 7.88
N ARG A 95 0.98 -4.56 7.36
CA ARG A 95 2.35 -4.28 7.78
C ARG A 95 3.26 -4.11 6.56
N PHE A 96 4.47 -3.64 6.78
CA PHE A 96 5.54 -3.54 5.78
C PHE A 96 5.21 -2.64 4.58
N ASP A 97 4.44 -1.56 4.81
CA ASP A 97 4.05 -0.65 3.73
C ASP A 97 5.25 0.06 3.10
N ALA A 98 6.23 0.48 3.89
CA ALA A 98 7.42 1.17 3.41
C ALA A 98 8.27 0.27 2.50
N GLU A 99 8.53 -0.97 2.93
CA GLU A 99 9.28 -1.96 2.16
C GLU A 99 8.54 -2.37 0.88
N ARG A 100 7.25 -2.64 1.01
CA ARG A 100 6.40 -2.99 -0.13
C ARG A 100 6.39 -1.88 -1.18
N LEU A 101 6.20 -0.64 -0.74
CA LEU A 101 6.18 0.52 -1.62
C LEU A 101 7.51 0.69 -2.33
N ARG A 102 8.63 0.59 -1.62
CA ARG A 102 9.97 0.67 -2.20
C ARG A 102 10.18 -0.39 -3.28
N ILE A 103 9.86 -1.65 -3.00
CA ILE A 103 9.96 -2.75 -3.96
C ILE A 103 9.15 -2.46 -5.23
N LEU A 104 7.92 -1.96 -5.09
CA LEU A 104 7.07 -1.64 -6.23
C LEU A 104 7.65 -0.50 -7.08
N VAL A 105 8.22 0.53 -6.47
CA VAL A 105 8.84 1.65 -7.18
C VAL A 105 10.15 1.21 -7.85
N GLU A 106 10.97 0.39 -7.19
CA GLU A 106 12.20 -0.19 -7.77
C GLU A 106 11.90 -1.06 -9.00
N ARG A 107 10.89 -1.93 -8.90
CA ARG A 107 10.46 -2.75 -10.05
C ARG A 107 9.94 -1.89 -11.20
N HIS A 108 9.19 -0.85 -10.91
CA HIS A 108 8.74 0.10 -11.93
C HIS A 108 9.91 0.80 -12.60
N LEU A 109 10.91 1.26 -11.84
CA LEU A 109 12.12 1.86 -12.40
C LEU A 109 12.85 0.87 -13.32
N LEU A 110 13.04 -0.36 -12.87
CA LEU A 110 13.72 -1.42 -13.63
C LEU A 110 13.02 -1.69 -14.98
N MET A 111 11.69 -1.75 -14.98
CA MET A 111 10.91 -2.11 -16.16
C MET A 111 10.68 -0.95 -17.13
N THR A 112 10.69 0.29 -16.64
CA THR A 112 10.26 1.46 -17.43
C THR A 112 11.34 2.53 -17.62
N GLY A 113 12.43 2.46 -16.84
CA GLY A 113 13.44 3.53 -16.81
C GLY A 113 12.91 4.88 -16.28
N SER A 114 11.80 4.88 -15.51
CA SER A 114 11.10 6.10 -15.08
C SER A 114 12.03 7.05 -14.31
N ALA A 115 12.27 8.25 -14.87
CA ALA A 115 13.07 9.28 -14.21
C ALA A 115 12.45 9.72 -12.87
N ARG A 116 11.12 9.73 -12.76
CA ARG A 116 10.43 10.04 -11.50
C ARG A 116 10.68 8.98 -10.44
N ALA A 117 10.56 7.69 -10.79
CA ALA A 117 10.83 6.61 -9.85
C ALA A 117 12.28 6.65 -9.38
N ARG A 118 13.23 6.94 -10.27
CA ARG A 118 14.64 7.12 -9.93
C ARG A 118 14.83 8.24 -8.91
N ALA A 119 14.30 9.43 -9.18
CA ALA A 119 14.43 10.59 -8.29
C ALA A 119 13.83 10.32 -6.89
N LEU A 120 12.70 9.60 -6.81
CA LEU A 120 12.09 9.23 -5.53
C LEU A 120 12.96 8.23 -4.75
N LEU A 121 13.58 7.27 -5.42
CA LEU A 121 14.44 6.27 -4.79
C LEU A 121 15.78 6.84 -4.35
N GLU A 122 16.34 7.82 -5.07
CA GLU A 122 17.56 8.53 -4.70
C GLU A 122 17.40 9.37 -3.41
N ASP A 123 16.19 9.85 -3.12
CA ASP A 123 15.86 10.63 -1.92
C ASP A 123 14.69 9.97 -1.14
N TRP A 124 14.80 8.68 -0.92
CA TRP A 124 13.71 7.86 -0.38
C TRP A 124 13.23 8.31 1.00
N ASP A 125 14.15 8.68 1.89
CA ASP A 125 13.81 9.07 3.27
C ASP A 125 12.96 10.34 3.31
N ASN A 126 13.15 11.26 2.37
CA ASN A 126 12.31 12.45 2.21
C ASN A 126 11.06 12.20 1.36
N ALA A 127 11.10 11.22 0.46
CA ALA A 127 9.96 10.87 -0.38
C ALA A 127 8.90 10.05 0.38
N LEU A 128 9.33 9.10 1.21
CA LEU A 128 8.45 8.16 1.90
C LEU A 128 7.35 8.84 2.72
N PRO A 129 7.64 9.85 3.57
CA PRO A 129 6.61 10.53 4.37
C PRO A 129 5.56 11.28 3.54
N ARG A 130 5.83 11.53 2.25
CA ARG A 130 4.89 12.18 1.33
C ARG A 130 3.97 11.20 0.62
N PHE A 131 4.16 9.91 0.82
CA PHE A 131 3.20 8.92 0.36
C PHE A 131 2.04 8.79 1.33
N VAL A 132 0.85 8.67 0.77
CA VAL A 132 -0.39 8.41 1.50
C VAL A 132 -0.89 7.04 1.10
N LYS A 133 -1.14 6.19 2.09
CA LYS A 133 -1.82 4.91 1.90
C LYS A 133 -3.33 5.11 1.94
N VAL A 134 -4.00 4.55 0.96
CA VAL A 134 -5.46 4.51 0.86
C VAL A 134 -5.92 3.08 1.14
N MET A 135 -6.67 2.92 2.22
CA MET A 135 -7.09 1.61 2.74
C MET A 135 -8.60 1.57 2.96
N PRO A 136 -9.35 0.70 2.25
CA PRO A 136 -10.78 0.52 2.51
C PRO A 136 -11.02 -0.04 3.93
N ARG A 137 -11.97 0.55 4.68
CA ARG A 137 -12.26 0.16 6.07
C ARG A 137 -12.73 -1.28 6.20
N ASP A 138 -13.63 -1.71 5.34
CA ASP A 138 -14.14 -3.08 5.39
C ASP A 138 -13.08 -4.11 4.98
N TYR A 139 -12.21 -3.75 4.04
CA TYR A 139 -11.08 -4.60 3.67
C TYR A 139 -10.08 -4.77 4.83
N ARG A 140 -9.79 -3.67 5.54
CA ARG A 140 -8.96 -3.73 6.76
C ARG A 140 -9.57 -4.65 7.80
N ARG A 141 -10.89 -4.49 8.08
CA ARG A 141 -11.60 -5.34 9.04
C ARG A 141 -11.47 -6.81 8.66
N ALA A 142 -11.75 -7.15 7.41
CA ALA A 142 -11.64 -8.53 6.92
C ALA A 142 -10.22 -9.11 7.09
N LEU A 143 -9.17 -8.30 6.85
CA LEU A 143 -7.79 -8.73 7.08
C LEU A 143 -7.47 -8.97 8.55
N LEU A 144 -8.00 -8.15 9.46
CA LEU A 144 -7.83 -8.33 10.91
C LEU A 144 -8.56 -9.59 11.40
N ASP A 145 -9.77 -9.83 10.92
CA ASP A 145 -10.56 -11.02 11.24
C ASP A 145 -9.84 -12.29 10.78
N LEU A 146 -9.34 -12.32 9.55
CA LEU A 146 -8.53 -13.44 9.03
C LEU A 146 -7.27 -13.70 9.86
N LYS A 147 -6.58 -12.64 10.31
CA LYS A 147 -5.41 -12.81 11.19
C LYS A 147 -5.80 -13.40 12.55
N ALA A 148 -6.90 -12.97 13.13
CA ALA A 148 -7.39 -13.48 14.40
C ALA A 148 -7.77 -14.97 14.29
N GLU A 149 -8.43 -15.37 13.21
CA GLU A 149 -8.77 -16.78 12.92
C GLU A 149 -7.52 -17.65 12.76
N GLN A 150 -6.51 -17.16 12.03
CA GLN A 150 -5.24 -17.88 11.85
C GLN A 150 -4.48 -18.04 13.17
N ALA A 151 -4.50 -17.03 14.04
CA ALA A 151 -3.87 -17.10 15.35
C ALA A 151 -4.63 -18.06 16.29
N GLY A 152 -5.95 -18.07 16.26
CA GLY A 152 -6.79 -19.00 17.04
C GLY A 152 -6.70 -20.45 16.58
N GLY A 153 -6.60 -20.68 15.26
CA GLY A 153 -6.48 -22.03 14.68
C GLY A 153 -5.14 -22.71 14.97
N VAL A 154 -4.06 -21.96 15.17
CA VAL A 154 -2.74 -22.51 15.55
C VAL A 154 -2.72 -22.97 17.01
N ALA A 155 -3.53 -22.39 17.90
CA ALA A 155 -3.61 -22.78 19.30
C ALA A 155 -4.33 -24.13 19.52
N VAL A 156 -5.25 -24.51 18.62
CA VAL A 156 -6.00 -25.78 18.72
C VAL A 156 -5.24 -26.98 18.12
N ALA A 157 -4.24 -26.74 17.30
CA ALA A 157 -3.43 -27.80 16.67
C ALA A 157 -2.17 -28.20 17.50
N ALA A 158 -1.98 -27.59 18.68
CA ALA A 158 -0.82 -27.82 19.56
C ALA A 158 -1.17 -28.57 20.87
N GLU A 159 -2.40 -29.11 20.98
CA GLU A 159 -2.83 -30.08 21.99
C GLU A 159 -2.90 -31.52 21.34
#